data_64af74d59946fb855c289b8262b91834
#
_entry.id   64af74d59946fb855c289b8262b91834
#
_cell.length_a   1.000
_cell.length_b   1.000
_cell.length_c   1.000
_cell.angle_alpha   90.00
_cell.angle_beta   90.00
_cell.angle_gamma   90.00
#
_symmetry.space_group_name_H-M   'P 1'
#
loop_
_entity.id
_entity.type
_entity.pdbx_description
1 polymer ?
#
loop_
_entity_poly.entity_id
_entity_poly.type
_entity_poly.pdbx_seq_one_letter_code
_entity_poly.pdbx_strand_id
1 'polypeptide(L)'
;MKRNLKILTLLCLAAVLLAFAGCSTGKTENKEPAKDYTLPEAVADVRDQAMDYVQDYAKKLEGGWTDRLEILISQNLGEATMNSSEYTALSATLTSYMKECGATYMYALVPDSEGSYYITVDGSEEPDTWGTDYGSEVQFKEAFEAGLVASARSGWQDGEGKWCWSVFSPLYNSNGNIVAILGIDYPAPVLADYPEWDRDSESWNGLDT
;
A
#
# COMPACT_ATOMS: atom_id res chain seq x y z
N MET A 1 -31.73 17.30 53.64
CA MET A 1 -32.18 18.72 53.86
C MET A 1 -32.00 19.49 52.57
N LYS A 2 -33.17 19.91 52.02
CA LYS A 2 -33.50 21.19 51.34
C LYS A 2 -32.62 21.54 50.12
N ARG A 3 -33.15 21.40 48.85
CA ARG A 3 -34.09 22.35 48.17
C ARG A 3 -33.37 23.62 47.72
N ASN A 4 -33.38 24.05 46.52
CA ASN A 4 -34.29 24.48 45.50
C ASN A 4 -33.44 25.12 44.38
N LEU A 5 -33.74 25.02 43.17
CA LEU A 5 -34.88 25.40 42.32
C LEU A 5 -34.68 26.74 41.59
N LYS A 6 -34.81 26.65 40.27
CA LYS A 6 -35.39 27.66 39.34
C LYS A 6 -34.47 28.82 38.93
N ILE A 7 -34.53 29.41 37.75
CA ILE A 7 -35.52 29.69 36.69
C ILE A 7 -34.73 30.33 35.55
N LEU A 8 -34.76 29.91 34.31
CA LEU A 8 -35.60 30.38 33.21
C LEU A 8 -35.65 31.91 33.00
N THR A 9 -35.14 32.41 31.91
CA THR A 9 -35.61 33.56 31.07
C THR A 9 -34.75 33.56 29.79
N LEU A 10 -35.24 33.30 28.75
CA LEU A 10 -36.11 33.68 27.62
C LEU A 10 -36.01 35.17 27.21
N LEU A 11 -35.79 35.35 25.89
CA LEU A 11 -35.98 36.49 25.00
C LEU A 11 -34.95 37.64 25.05
N CYS A 12 -34.30 37.95 23.90
CA CYS A 12 -34.87 38.90 22.92
C CYS A 12 -34.08 38.88 21.61
N LEU A 13 -34.83 38.78 20.58
CA LEU A 13 -34.64 39.10 19.19
C LEU A 13 -34.12 40.55 18.99
N ALA A 14 -33.08 40.74 18.20
CA ALA A 14 -32.89 41.97 17.43
C ALA A 14 -32.10 41.67 16.16
N ALA A 15 -32.82 41.66 15.06
CA ALA A 15 -32.24 41.67 13.70
C ALA A 15 -31.57 43.02 13.43
N VAL A 16 -30.30 42.99 13.00
CA VAL A 16 -29.68 44.11 12.31
C VAL A 16 -29.22 43.62 10.94
N LEU A 17 -30.06 43.92 9.96
CA LEU A 17 -29.72 43.90 8.54
C LEU A 17 -28.76 45.06 8.27
N LEU A 18 -27.47 44.77 8.03
CA LEU A 18 -26.56 45.69 7.37
C LEU A 18 -26.18 45.05 6.05
N ALA A 19 -26.81 45.55 4.99
CA ALA A 19 -26.44 45.32 3.63
C ALA A 19 -25.08 46.01 3.35
N PHE A 20 -24.00 45.28 3.27
CA PHE A 20 -22.79 45.69 2.59
C PHE A 20 -22.84 45.16 1.17
N ALA A 21 -23.19 46.02 0.24
CA ALA A 21 -22.90 45.84 -1.16
C ALA A 21 -21.39 46.00 -1.35
N GLY A 22 -20.65 44.90 -1.18
CA GLY A 22 -19.26 44.77 -1.59
C GLY A 22 -19.25 44.17 -2.97
N CYS A 23 -18.97 44.95 -4.00
CA CYS A 23 -18.52 44.43 -5.30
C CYS A 23 -17.22 43.65 -5.10
N SER A 24 -17.35 42.37 -4.85
CA SER A 24 -16.27 41.41 -5.02
C SER A 24 -16.21 41.10 -6.52
N THR A 25 -15.21 41.65 -7.19
CA THR A 25 -14.76 41.13 -8.49
C THR A 25 -14.29 39.70 -8.23
N GLY A 26 -15.22 38.77 -8.30
CA GLY A 26 -14.93 37.35 -8.25
C GLY A 26 -14.00 36.99 -9.42
N LYS A 27 -12.71 36.81 -9.13
CA LYS A 27 -11.90 35.94 -9.96
C LYS A 27 -12.64 34.59 -9.99
N THR A 28 -13.20 34.28 -11.12
CA THR A 28 -13.61 32.92 -11.44
C THR A 28 -12.30 32.13 -11.45
N GLU A 29 -11.99 31.46 -10.33
CA GLU A 29 -11.03 30.37 -10.36
C GLU A 29 -11.64 29.37 -11.33
N ASN A 30 -11.03 29.24 -12.50
CA ASN A 30 -11.25 28.08 -13.36
C ASN A 30 -10.79 26.87 -12.52
N LYS A 31 -11.70 26.27 -11.77
CA LYS A 31 -11.48 24.92 -11.25
C LYS A 31 -11.36 24.06 -12.50
N GLU A 32 -10.16 23.54 -12.73
CA GLU A 32 -10.01 22.43 -13.66
C GLU A 32 -11.08 21.38 -13.33
N PRO A 33 -11.73 20.80 -14.33
CA PRO A 33 -12.67 19.71 -14.08
C PRO A 33 -11.95 18.63 -13.25
N ALA A 34 -12.59 18.13 -12.22
CA ALA A 34 -12.05 17.04 -11.43
C ALA A 34 -11.64 15.92 -12.39
N LYS A 35 -10.37 15.51 -12.36
CA LYS A 35 -9.89 14.40 -13.18
C LYS A 35 -10.70 13.15 -12.80
N ASP A 36 -11.15 12.43 -13.82
CA ASP A 36 -11.77 11.12 -13.61
C ASP A 36 -10.65 10.11 -13.34
N TYR A 37 -10.63 9.57 -12.13
CA TYR A 37 -9.65 8.58 -11.69
C TYR A 37 -10.15 7.13 -11.85
N THR A 38 -11.11 6.92 -12.72
CA THR A 38 -11.58 5.58 -13.05
C THR A 38 -10.50 4.84 -13.79
N LEU A 39 -10.02 3.76 -13.21
CA LEU A 39 -8.97 2.94 -13.79
C LEU A 39 -9.47 2.35 -15.13
N PRO A 40 -8.70 2.44 -16.24
CA PRO A 40 -9.05 1.78 -17.48
C PRO A 40 -9.29 0.29 -17.28
N GLU A 41 -10.31 -0.29 -17.95
CA GLU A 41 -10.68 -1.69 -17.78
C GLU A 41 -9.49 -2.64 -17.94
N ALA A 42 -8.65 -2.43 -18.97
CA ALA A 42 -7.49 -3.27 -19.22
C ALA A 42 -6.41 -3.18 -18.10
N VAL A 43 -6.29 -2.04 -17.43
CA VAL A 43 -5.40 -1.87 -16.27
C VAL A 43 -6.04 -2.50 -15.03
N ALA A 44 -7.37 -2.33 -14.87
CA ALA A 44 -8.12 -2.95 -13.79
C ALA A 44 -8.02 -4.48 -13.82
N ASP A 45 -8.12 -5.09 -15.01
CA ASP A 45 -7.99 -6.55 -15.19
C ASP A 45 -6.61 -7.06 -14.71
N VAL A 46 -5.53 -6.34 -15.03
CA VAL A 46 -4.17 -6.68 -14.57
C VAL A 46 -4.06 -6.56 -13.06
N ARG A 47 -4.56 -5.45 -12.49
CA ARG A 47 -4.60 -5.24 -11.04
C ARG A 47 -5.37 -6.35 -10.33
N ASP A 48 -6.57 -6.66 -10.79
CA ASP A 48 -7.44 -7.63 -10.15
C ASP A 48 -6.84 -9.04 -10.20
N GLN A 49 -6.23 -9.41 -11.33
CA GLN A 49 -5.47 -10.66 -11.44
C GLN A 49 -4.29 -10.71 -10.46
N ALA A 50 -3.54 -9.61 -10.33
CA ALA A 50 -2.43 -9.53 -9.38
C ALA A 50 -2.93 -9.65 -7.92
N MET A 51 -4.07 -9.01 -7.60
CA MET A 51 -4.70 -9.09 -6.27
C MET A 51 -5.14 -10.52 -5.94
N ASP A 52 -5.70 -11.26 -6.88
CA ASP A 52 -6.04 -12.67 -6.71
C ASP A 52 -4.77 -13.50 -6.39
N TYR A 53 -3.69 -13.29 -7.13
CA TYR A 53 -2.42 -13.99 -6.88
C TYR A 53 -1.84 -13.66 -5.51
N VAL A 54 -1.75 -12.38 -5.12
CA VAL A 54 -1.14 -12.02 -3.84
C VAL A 54 -1.94 -12.60 -2.67
N GLN A 55 -3.26 -12.62 -2.76
CA GLN A 55 -4.13 -13.23 -1.75
C GLN A 55 -3.93 -14.74 -1.66
N ASP A 56 -3.91 -15.43 -2.80
CA ASP A 56 -3.75 -16.89 -2.85
C ASP A 56 -2.38 -17.33 -2.31
N TYR A 57 -1.30 -16.62 -2.67
CA TYR A 57 0.04 -16.96 -2.19
C TYR A 57 0.25 -16.56 -0.73
N ALA A 58 -0.28 -15.44 -0.27
CA ALA A 58 -0.26 -15.09 1.15
C ALA A 58 -0.93 -16.19 1.99
N LYS A 59 -2.06 -16.71 1.54
CA LYS A 59 -2.75 -17.83 2.21
C LYS A 59 -1.92 -19.13 2.20
N LYS A 60 -1.19 -19.43 1.13
CA LYS A 60 -0.28 -20.61 1.08
C LYS A 60 0.93 -20.46 2.01
N LEU A 61 1.34 -19.23 2.30
CA LEU A 61 2.45 -18.90 3.20
C LEU A 61 2.03 -18.80 4.67
N GLU A 62 0.73 -18.65 4.94
CA GLU A 62 0.18 -18.52 6.29
C GLU A 62 0.63 -19.67 7.21
N GLY A 63 0.95 -19.34 8.46
CA GLY A 63 1.50 -20.27 9.42
C GLY A 63 2.94 -20.62 9.13
N GLY A 64 3.23 -21.84 8.69
CA GLY A 64 4.57 -22.40 8.68
C GLY A 64 5.68 -21.59 8.05
N TRP A 65 5.46 -20.95 6.89
CA TRP A 65 6.43 -20.04 6.27
C TRP A 65 6.54 -18.74 7.06
N THR A 66 5.42 -18.16 7.45
CA THR A 66 5.36 -16.88 8.17
C THR A 66 5.89 -17.01 9.60
N ASP A 67 5.68 -18.13 10.28
CA ASP A 67 6.26 -18.42 11.60
C ASP A 67 7.80 -18.45 11.53
N ARG A 68 8.35 -19.02 10.46
CA ARG A 68 9.80 -19.06 10.23
C ARG A 68 10.36 -17.68 9.92
N LEU A 69 9.62 -16.87 9.15
CA LEU A 69 9.98 -15.47 8.89
C LEU A 69 10.00 -14.68 10.20
N GLU A 70 8.99 -14.82 11.07
CA GLU A 70 8.93 -14.15 12.37
C GLU A 70 10.14 -14.47 13.24
N ILE A 71 10.55 -15.75 13.29
CA ILE A 71 11.76 -16.17 13.99
C ILE A 71 12.99 -15.47 13.40
N LEU A 72 13.10 -15.42 12.08
CA LEU A 72 14.23 -14.82 11.39
C LEU A 72 14.34 -13.30 11.66
N ILE A 73 13.20 -12.59 11.65
CA ILE A 73 13.10 -11.18 12.02
C ILE A 73 13.56 -10.97 13.46
N SER A 74 13.13 -11.83 14.39
CA SER A 74 13.44 -11.73 15.82
C SER A 74 14.93 -11.88 16.14
N GLN A 75 15.70 -12.53 15.29
CA GLN A 75 17.15 -12.69 15.44
C GLN A 75 17.92 -11.39 15.20
N ASN A 76 17.34 -10.43 14.45
CA ASN A 76 17.87 -9.09 14.19
C ASN A 76 19.34 -9.09 13.69
N LEU A 77 19.68 -9.99 12.77
CA LEU A 77 21.05 -10.17 12.24
C LEU A 77 21.38 -9.21 11.09
N GLY A 78 20.42 -8.37 10.67
CA GLY A 78 20.57 -7.46 9.52
C GLY A 78 20.91 -8.23 8.24
N GLU A 79 21.80 -7.71 7.42
CA GLU A 79 22.23 -8.33 6.15
C GLU A 79 22.81 -9.76 6.32
N ALA A 80 23.37 -10.06 7.48
CA ALA A 80 23.90 -11.39 7.76
C ALA A 80 22.82 -12.48 7.72
N THR A 81 21.54 -12.10 7.87
CA THR A 81 20.38 -12.98 7.72
C THR A 81 20.36 -13.68 6.37
N MET A 82 20.75 -12.97 5.30
CA MET A 82 20.76 -13.51 3.92
C MET A 82 21.70 -14.70 3.73
N ASN A 83 22.70 -14.87 4.59
CA ASN A 83 23.64 -15.99 4.55
C ASN A 83 23.11 -17.25 5.26
N SER A 84 21.93 -17.18 5.88
CA SER A 84 21.35 -18.31 6.60
C SER A 84 20.66 -19.29 5.65
N SER A 85 20.69 -20.58 6.03
CA SER A 85 19.93 -21.61 5.31
C SER A 85 18.42 -21.38 5.40
N GLU A 86 17.98 -20.70 6.47
CA GLU A 86 16.58 -20.35 6.69
C GLU A 86 16.11 -19.30 5.69
N TYR A 87 16.87 -18.23 5.52
CA TYR A 87 16.59 -17.21 4.49
C TYR A 87 16.54 -17.85 3.11
N THR A 88 17.54 -18.66 2.76
CA THR A 88 17.62 -19.34 1.45
C THR A 88 16.37 -20.19 1.19
N ALA A 89 15.85 -20.88 2.20
CA ALA A 89 14.67 -21.72 2.05
C ALA A 89 13.38 -20.88 1.91
N LEU A 90 13.27 -19.75 2.63
CA LEU A 90 12.15 -18.83 2.53
C LEU A 90 12.14 -18.13 1.16
N SER A 91 13.30 -17.62 0.71
CA SER A 91 13.45 -16.98 -0.59
C SER A 91 13.13 -17.95 -1.74
N ALA A 92 13.63 -19.19 -1.68
CA ALA A 92 13.33 -20.19 -2.70
C ALA A 92 11.82 -20.49 -2.85
N THR A 93 11.06 -20.39 -1.76
CA THR A 93 9.59 -20.53 -1.80
C THR A 93 8.97 -19.37 -2.59
N LEU A 94 9.36 -18.12 -2.29
CA LEU A 94 8.89 -16.96 -3.04
C LEU A 94 9.29 -17.02 -4.51
N THR A 95 10.54 -17.39 -4.81
CA THR A 95 11.01 -17.60 -6.19
C THR A 95 10.15 -18.62 -6.95
N SER A 96 9.75 -19.72 -6.29
CA SER A 96 8.88 -20.72 -6.90
C SER A 96 7.50 -20.14 -7.23
N TYR A 97 6.91 -19.41 -6.30
CA TYR A 97 5.57 -18.80 -6.48
C TYR A 97 5.60 -17.66 -7.51
N MET A 98 6.65 -16.83 -7.49
CA MET A 98 6.89 -15.79 -8.48
C MET A 98 6.89 -16.36 -9.91
N LYS A 99 7.62 -17.46 -10.11
CA LYS A 99 7.68 -18.17 -11.41
C LYS A 99 6.35 -18.83 -11.79
N GLU A 100 5.61 -19.36 -10.81
CA GLU A 100 4.32 -20.01 -11.02
C GLU A 100 3.25 -19.01 -11.52
N CYS A 101 3.19 -17.78 -10.93
CA CYS A 101 2.23 -16.77 -11.36
C CYS A 101 2.74 -15.84 -12.47
N GLY A 102 4.03 -15.87 -12.78
CA GLY A 102 4.64 -14.99 -13.78
C GLY A 102 4.86 -13.56 -13.28
N ALA A 103 4.94 -13.35 -11.96
CA ALA A 103 5.27 -12.05 -11.39
C ALA A 103 6.71 -11.64 -11.73
N THR A 104 6.95 -10.33 -11.82
CA THR A 104 8.29 -9.78 -12.00
C THR A 104 9.09 -9.88 -10.71
N TYR A 105 8.44 -9.51 -9.57
CA TYR A 105 9.03 -9.56 -8.24
C TYR A 105 8.03 -10.11 -7.23
N MET A 106 8.54 -10.80 -6.19
CA MET A 106 7.75 -11.28 -5.06
C MET A 106 8.59 -11.23 -3.80
N TYR A 107 8.14 -10.47 -2.80
CA TYR A 107 8.93 -10.15 -1.63
C TYR A 107 8.06 -9.96 -0.39
N ALA A 108 8.69 -9.90 0.79
CA ALA A 108 8.01 -9.62 2.06
C ALA A 108 8.60 -8.35 2.70
N LEU A 109 7.69 -7.47 3.18
CA LEU A 109 8.04 -6.24 3.88
C LEU A 109 7.54 -6.26 5.32
N VAL A 110 8.31 -5.62 6.22
CA VAL A 110 7.92 -5.40 7.61
C VAL A 110 8.07 -3.93 7.97
N PRO A 111 7.17 -3.36 8.78
CA PRO A 111 7.33 -1.99 9.28
C PRO A 111 8.38 -1.93 10.40
N ASP A 112 9.00 -0.77 10.53
CA ASP A 112 9.74 -0.39 11.73
C ASP A 112 8.86 0.40 12.72
N SER A 113 9.48 0.90 13.78
CA SER A 113 8.79 1.72 14.81
C SER A 113 8.43 3.13 14.33
N GLU A 114 8.99 3.59 13.21
CA GLU A 114 8.75 4.93 12.64
C GLU A 114 7.72 4.90 11.51
N GLY A 115 7.33 3.69 11.07
CA GLY A 115 6.31 3.46 10.05
C GLY A 115 6.85 3.35 8.63
N SER A 116 8.17 3.25 8.46
CA SER A 116 8.80 2.82 7.21
C SER A 116 8.75 1.29 7.07
N TYR A 117 8.68 0.80 5.85
CA TYR A 117 8.66 -0.62 5.54
C TYR A 117 9.98 -1.06 4.93
N TYR A 118 10.48 -2.19 5.38
CA TYR A 118 11.77 -2.74 4.97
C TYR A 118 11.61 -4.12 4.40
N ILE A 119 12.37 -4.39 3.33
CA ILE A 119 12.40 -5.73 2.73
C ILE A 119 13.05 -6.72 3.69
N THR A 120 12.47 -7.91 3.75
CA THR A 120 13.00 -9.03 4.54
C THR A 120 13.41 -10.18 3.62
N VAL A 121 12.47 -10.86 3.02
CA VAL A 121 12.75 -11.96 2.08
C VAL A 121 12.34 -11.53 0.68
N ASP A 122 13.24 -11.73 -0.26
CA ASP A 122 13.04 -11.48 -1.67
C ASP A 122 13.26 -12.78 -2.47
N GLY A 123 12.29 -13.06 -3.37
CA GLY A 123 12.32 -14.21 -4.26
C GLY A 123 12.95 -13.95 -5.63
N SER A 124 13.43 -12.73 -5.88
CA SER A 124 13.99 -12.30 -7.16
C SER A 124 15.33 -12.98 -7.47
N GLU A 125 15.77 -12.98 -8.73
CA GLU A 125 17.07 -13.51 -9.14
C GLU A 125 18.22 -12.64 -8.60
N GLU A 126 18.00 -11.33 -8.50
CA GLU A 126 18.89 -10.35 -7.87
C GLU A 126 18.15 -9.75 -6.67
N PRO A 127 18.15 -10.43 -5.51
CA PRO A 127 17.35 -10.01 -4.37
C PRO A 127 17.89 -8.73 -3.75
N ASP A 128 16.98 -7.86 -3.34
CA ASP A 128 17.33 -6.70 -2.54
C ASP A 128 17.93 -7.11 -1.19
N THR A 129 18.84 -6.29 -0.69
CA THR A 129 19.49 -6.51 0.61
C THR A 129 18.46 -6.47 1.74
N TRP A 130 18.51 -7.43 2.66
CA TRP A 130 17.72 -7.43 3.87
C TRP A 130 17.81 -6.08 4.60
N GLY A 131 16.67 -5.43 4.84
CA GLY A 131 16.59 -4.13 5.49
C GLY A 131 16.67 -2.94 4.54
N THR A 132 16.64 -3.14 3.21
CA THR A 132 16.45 -2.04 2.26
C THR A 132 15.12 -1.33 2.55
N ASP A 133 15.15 0.00 2.67
CA ASP A 133 14.01 0.85 2.98
C ASP A 133 13.13 1.04 1.73
N TYR A 134 11.86 0.67 1.85
CA TYR A 134 10.82 0.84 0.83
C TYR A 134 9.91 2.04 1.15
N GLY A 135 10.21 2.78 2.21
CA GLY A 135 9.41 3.92 2.64
C GLY A 135 8.08 3.54 3.28
N SER A 136 7.13 4.46 3.18
CA SER A 136 5.80 4.31 3.81
C SER A 136 4.72 4.70 2.81
N GLU A 137 4.10 3.73 2.20
CA GLU A 137 3.00 3.93 1.25
C GLU A 137 1.65 3.55 1.90
N VAL A 138 0.56 4.17 1.44
CA VAL A 138 -0.77 3.94 2.01
C VAL A 138 -1.20 2.47 1.91
N GLN A 139 -0.90 1.80 0.80
CA GLN A 139 -1.22 0.39 0.58
C GLN A 139 -0.45 -0.56 1.50
N PHE A 140 0.76 -0.20 1.96
CA PHE A 140 1.48 -0.98 2.96
C PHE A 140 0.74 -0.96 4.31
N LYS A 141 0.24 0.22 4.71
CA LYS A 141 -0.55 0.38 5.94
C LYS A 141 -1.91 -0.31 5.82
N GLU A 142 -2.58 -0.23 4.68
CA GLU A 142 -3.81 -0.95 4.42
C GLU A 142 -3.60 -2.46 4.59
N ALA A 143 -2.49 -3.01 4.09
CA ALA A 143 -2.19 -4.42 4.22
C ALA A 143 -1.76 -4.81 5.63
N PHE A 144 -0.85 -4.08 6.27
CA PHE A 144 -0.29 -4.46 7.56
C PHE A 144 -1.19 -4.08 8.75
N GLU A 145 -1.71 -2.85 8.78
CA GLU A 145 -2.45 -2.34 9.94
C GLU A 145 -3.94 -2.69 9.87
N ALA A 146 -4.53 -2.63 8.66
CA ALA A 146 -5.95 -2.93 8.48
C ALA A 146 -6.23 -4.40 8.07
N GLY A 147 -5.19 -5.18 7.73
CA GLY A 147 -5.32 -6.58 7.34
C GLY A 147 -6.05 -6.78 6.01
N LEU A 148 -5.95 -5.82 5.09
CA LEU A 148 -6.63 -5.84 3.80
C LEU A 148 -5.68 -6.32 2.69
N VAL A 149 -6.25 -6.91 1.65
CA VAL A 149 -5.52 -7.01 0.37
C VAL A 149 -5.55 -5.62 -0.27
N ALA A 150 -4.39 -5.06 -0.56
CA ALA A 150 -4.23 -3.70 -1.03
C ALA A 150 -3.53 -3.65 -2.39
N SER A 151 -3.78 -2.59 -3.15
CA SER A 151 -3.21 -2.36 -4.46
C SER A 151 -2.54 -0.98 -4.50
N ALA A 152 -1.41 -0.88 -5.18
CA ALA A 152 -0.88 0.40 -5.60
C ALA A 152 -1.95 1.19 -6.37
N ARG A 153 -1.80 2.50 -6.39
CA ARG A 153 -2.73 3.41 -7.07
C ARG A 153 -2.23 3.85 -8.43
N SER A 154 -1.04 3.40 -8.78
CA SER A 154 -0.34 3.67 -10.04
C SER A 154 0.53 2.48 -10.42
N GLY A 155 0.90 2.40 -11.68
CA GLY A 155 1.97 1.54 -12.15
C GLY A 155 3.32 2.22 -12.06
N TRP A 156 4.35 1.49 -12.42
CA TRP A 156 5.72 1.97 -12.47
C TRP A 156 6.56 1.14 -13.45
N GLN A 157 7.73 1.64 -13.84
CA GLN A 157 8.69 0.90 -14.64
C GLN A 157 9.89 0.51 -13.78
N ASP A 158 10.36 -0.72 -13.94
CA ASP A 158 11.63 -1.16 -13.36
C ASP A 158 12.84 -0.60 -14.13
N GLY A 159 14.05 -0.86 -13.62
CA GLY A 159 15.29 -0.39 -14.25
C GLY A 159 15.55 -0.92 -15.66
N GLU A 160 14.81 -1.95 -16.11
CA GLU A 160 14.85 -2.53 -17.45
C GLU A 160 13.71 -2.00 -18.36
N GLY A 161 12.85 -1.11 -17.83
CA GLY A 161 11.72 -0.54 -18.56
C GLY A 161 10.49 -1.45 -18.64
N LYS A 162 10.42 -2.48 -17.79
CA LYS A 162 9.24 -3.33 -17.68
C LYS A 162 8.18 -2.68 -16.81
N TRP A 163 6.97 -2.60 -17.32
CA TRP A 163 5.82 -2.09 -16.60
C TRP A 163 5.35 -3.09 -15.54
N CYS A 164 5.11 -2.60 -14.33
CA CYS A 164 4.63 -3.36 -13.19
C CYS A 164 3.45 -2.68 -12.50
N TRP A 165 2.59 -3.51 -11.90
CA TRP A 165 1.56 -3.11 -10.96
C TRP A 165 1.78 -3.83 -9.63
N SER A 166 1.88 -3.07 -8.54
CA SER A 166 2.18 -3.62 -7.22
C SER A 166 0.91 -3.90 -6.41
N VAL A 167 0.88 -5.05 -5.75
CA VAL A 167 -0.21 -5.47 -4.85
C VAL A 167 0.35 -6.10 -3.58
N PHE A 168 -0.42 -6.00 -2.48
CA PHE A 168 0.04 -6.39 -1.16
C PHE A 168 -1.03 -7.17 -0.40
N SER A 169 -0.61 -8.17 0.37
CA SER A 169 -1.48 -8.94 1.25
C SER A 169 -0.84 -9.18 2.60
N PRO A 170 -1.59 -9.13 3.71
CA PRO A 170 -1.05 -9.46 5.03
C PRO A 170 -0.58 -10.92 5.08
N LEU A 171 0.52 -11.15 5.81
CA LEU A 171 1.07 -12.47 6.11
C LEU A 171 0.82 -12.80 7.58
N TYR A 172 -0.01 -13.78 7.83
CA TYR A 172 -0.40 -14.21 9.17
C TYR A 172 0.45 -15.37 9.66
N ASN A 173 0.92 -15.31 10.91
CA ASN A 173 1.51 -16.45 11.60
C ASN A 173 0.44 -17.44 12.10
N SER A 174 0.86 -18.58 12.64
CA SER A 174 -0.04 -19.63 13.20
C SER A 174 -0.94 -19.12 14.33
N ASN A 175 -0.62 -17.99 14.96
CA ASN A 175 -1.41 -17.36 16.01
C ASN A 175 -2.43 -16.35 15.47
N GLY A 176 -2.48 -16.11 14.16
CA GLY A 176 -3.35 -15.15 13.53
C GLY A 176 -2.87 -13.69 13.63
N ASN A 177 -1.60 -13.45 13.96
CA ASN A 177 -1.02 -12.11 13.97
C ASN A 177 -0.40 -11.80 12.60
N ILE A 178 -0.54 -10.55 12.14
CA ILE A 178 0.18 -10.09 10.95
C ILE A 178 1.65 -9.87 11.33
N VAL A 179 2.55 -10.55 10.63
CA VAL A 179 4.01 -10.48 10.84
C VAL A 179 4.69 -9.63 9.79
N ALA A 180 4.18 -9.68 8.57
CA ALA A 180 4.72 -9.00 7.39
C ALA A 180 3.61 -8.75 6.38
N ILE A 181 3.92 -8.11 5.27
CA ILE A 181 3.09 -8.09 4.07
C ILE A 181 3.84 -8.79 2.93
N LEU A 182 3.11 -9.56 2.13
CA LEU A 182 3.59 -10.09 0.85
C LEU A 182 3.36 -9.03 -0.21
N GLY A 183 4.40 -8.63 -0.93
CA GLY A 183 4.33 -7.80 -2.11
C GLY A 183 4.52 -8.63 -3.38
N ILE A 184 3.72 -8.32 -4.41
CA ILE A 184 3.88 -8.85 -5.77
C ILE A 184 3.89 -7.66 -6.73
N ASP A 185 4.93 -7.58 -7.55
CA ASP A 185 4.97 -6.68 -8.69
C ASP A 185 4.67 -7.49 -9.95
N TYR A 186 3.46 -7.29 -10.47
CA TYR A 186 2.93 -8.07 -11.58
C TYR A 186 3.14 -7.34 -12.91
N PRO A 187 3.53 -8.06 -13.99
CA PRO A 187 3.73 -7.43 -15.29
C PRO A 187 2.47 -6.73 -15.79
N ALA A 188 2.60 -5.46 -16.14
CA ALA A 188 1.50 -4.60 -16.58
C ALA A 188 1.83 -3.85 -17.89
N PRO A 189 2.18 -4.56 -18.99
CA PRO A 189 2.60 -3.93 -20.25
C PRO A 189 1.54 -3.01 -20.85
N VAL A 190 0.28 -3.19 -20.51
CA VAL A 190 -0.84 -2.34 -20.92
C VAL A 190 -0.65 -0.88 -20.46
N LEU A 191 0.11 -0.62 -19.41
CA LEU A 191 0.40 0.74 -18.92
C LEU A 191 1.15 1.61 -19.93
N ALA A 192 1.81 1.01 -20.91
CA ALA A 192 2.42 1.75 -22.00
C ALA A 192 1.40 2.60 -22.81
N ASP A 193 0.13 2.17 -22.81
CA ASP A 193 -0.97 2.86 -23.48
C ASP A 193 -1.68 3.89 -22.55
N TYR A 194 -1.32 3.93 -21.26
CA TYR A 194 -1.94 4.75 -20.21
C TYR A 194 -0.90 5.46 -19.34
N PRO A 195 -0.07 6.35 -19.92
CA PRO A 195 1.05 6.99 -19.19
C PRO A 195 0.60 7.85 -18.00
N GLU A 196 -0.67 8.27 -17.94
CA GLU A 196 -1.23 8.98 -16.80
C GLU A 196 -1.38 8.13 -15.54
N TRP A 197 -1.17 6.82 -15.65
CA TRP A 197 -1.18 5.86 -14.54
C TRP A 197 0.23 5.42 -14.12
N ASP A 198 1.26 6.04 -14.69
CA ASP A 198 2.65 5.85 -14.26
C ASP A 198 3.00 6.85 -13.15
N ARG A 199 3.48 6.35 -11.99
CA ARG A 199 3.85 7.19 -10.84
C ARG A 199 4.94 8.22 -11.16
N ASP A 200 5.81 7.91 -12.10
CA ASP A 200 6.95 8.73 -12.50
C ASP A 200 6.63 9.67 -13.67
N SER A 201 5.40 9.62 -14.19
CA SER A 201 4.95 10.49 -15.27
C SER A 201 4.64 11.89 -14.77
N GLU A 202 5.00 12.93 -15.56
CA GLU A 202 4.58 14.32 -15.31
C GLU A 202 3.05 14.49 -15.28
N SER A 203 2.30 13.57 -15.87
CA SER A 203 0.85 13.55 -15.87
C SER A 203 0.25 12.85 -14.64
N TRP A 204 1.08 12.22 -13.80
CA TRP A 204 0.64 11.56 -12.58
C TRP A 204 -0.01 12.58 -11.61
N ASN A 205 -1.09 12.20 -11.01
CA ASN A 205 -1.96 13.12 -10.27
C ASN A 205 -1.86 13.02 -8.74
N GLY A 206 -0.88 12.24 -8.24
CA GLY A 206 -0.56 12.19 -6.81
C GLY A 206 -1.57 11.42 -5.94
N LEU A 207 -2.23 10.38 -6.46
CA LEU A 207 -3.14 9.54 -5.65
C LEU A 207 -2.44 8.67 -4.60
N ASP A 208 -1.11 8.60 -4.61
CA ASP A 208 -0.30 7.81 -3.67
C ASP A 208 0.09 8.59 -2.41
N THR A 209 -0.41 9.78 -2.19
CA THR A 209 -0.10 10.61 -1.02
C THR A 209 -1.21 10.62 0.02
#